data_73457c37f46e2015b40ac2f281614e0f
#
_entry.id   73457c37f46e2015b40ac2f281614e0f
#
_cell.length_a   1.000
_cell.length_b   1.000
_cell.length_c   1.000
_cell.angle_alpha   90.00
_cell.angle_beta   90.00
_cell.angle_gamma   90.00
#
_symmetry.space_group_name_H-M   'P 1'
#
loop_
_entity.id
_entity.type
_entity.pdbx_description
1 polymer ?
#
loop_
_entity_poly.entity_id
_entity_poly.type
_entity_poly.pdbx_seq_one_letter_code
_entity_poly.pdbx_strand_id
1 'polypeptide(L)'
;LIAAVPLLTGNGSVMYTFYPPLVAHPALYIGATMLVVGSWVWCFEMIWAMSIWKKAHPGEAVPLVHFGNTANAILWLFTTLGVAAEMLFQLIPWSLGLLETIDVGLARTFFSGTLHAIVYFWLFPAYIAMYTIVPKVIGSKLFSDEMARIAFIMLLVISVPIGMHHLYLDPFQEAG
;
A
#
# COMPACT_ATOMS: atom_id res chain seq x y z
N LEU A 1 -6.68 2.36 -17.70
CA LEU A 1 -7.68 2.65 -18.72
C LEU A 1 -9.07 2.13 -18.35
N ILE A 2 -9.22 0.84 -17.95
CA ILE A 2 -10.53 0.23 -17.64
C ILE A 2 -11.28 1.04 -16.57
N ALA A 3 -10.63 1.40 -15.45
CA ALA A 3 -11.23 2.19 -14.38
C ALA A 3 -11.54 3.65 -14.80
N ALA A 4 -10.82 4.20 -15.77
CA ALA A 4 -11.01 5.57 -16.22
C ALA A 4 -12.30 5.76 -17.04
N VAL A 5 -12.75 4.74 -17.76
CA VAL A 5 -13.94 4.83 -18.62
C VAL A 5 -15.19 5.20 -17.83
N PRO A 6 -15.55 4.53 -16.73
CA PRO A 6 -16.71 4.92 -15.93
C PRO A 6 -16.63 6.34 -15.36
N LEU A 7 -15.44 6.78 -14.95
CA LEU A 7 -15.22 8.13 -14.42
C LEU A 7 -15.46 9.20 -15.52
N LEU A 8 -14.95 8.97 -16.73
CA LEU A 8 -15.08 9.89 -17.85
C LEU A 8 -16.49 9.93 -18.44
N THR A 9 -17.25 8.84 -18.28
CA THR A 9 -18.64 8.74 -18.80
C THR A 9 -19.71 9.06 -17.75
N GLY A 10 -19.34 9.53 -16.56
CA GLY A 10 -20.26 9.89 -15.49
C GLY A 10 -20.89 8.71 -14.74
N ASN A 11 -20.38 7.47 -14.96
CA ASN A 11 -20.87 6.25 -14.30
C ASN A 11 -19.96 5.83 -13.13
N GLY A 12 -19.29 6.79 -12.51
CA GLY A 12 -18.28 6.55 -11.47
C GLY A 12 -18.50 7.41 -10.23
N SER A 13 -19.68 7.33 -9.61
CA SER A 13 -19.90 7.98 -8.31
C SER A 13 -19.32 7.11 -7.19
N VAL A 14 -18.24 7.55 -6.59
CA VAL A 14 -17.59 6.85 -5.49
C VAL A 14 -17.21 7.80 -4.37
N MET A 15 -17.29 7.32 -3.15
CA MET A 15 -16.68 7.98 -2.00
C MET A 15 -15.21 7.58 -1.86
N TYR A 16 -14.48 8.30 -1.04
CA TYR A 16 -13.09 8.02 -0.70
C TYR A 16 -12.82 6.57 -0.28
N THR A 17 -13.74 5.96 0.47
CA THR A 17 -13.67 4.58 0.98
C THR A 17 -14.53 3.59 0.20
N PHE A 18 -15.08 3.98 -0.93
CA PHE A 18 -15.83 3.19 -1.90
C PHE A 18 -17.17 2.57 -1.42
N TYR A 19 -17.64 2.82 -0.22
CA TYR A 19 -18.86 2.19 0.31
C TYR A 19 -20.15 2.96 -0.02
N PRO A 20 -21.35 2.33 0.18
CA PRO A 20 -22.64 2.95 -0.07
C PRO A 20 -22.82 4.33 0.59
N PRO A 21 -23.71 5.20 0.05
CA PRO A 21 -24.68 4.91 -1.01
C PRO A 21 -24.16 5.08 -2.44
N LEU A 22 -22.91 5.53 -2.61
CA LEU A 22 -22.34 5.77 -3.93
C LEU A 22 -21.79 4.47 -4.50
N VAL A 23 -22.22 4.13 -5.71
CA VAL A 23 -21.78 2.95 -6.44
C VAL A 23 -21.31 3.36 -7.82
N ALA A 24 -20.24 2.72 -8.30
CA ALA A 24 -19.75 2.89 -9.64
C ALA A 24 -20.04 1.67 -10.51
N HIS A 25 -19.86 1.87 -11.80
CA HIS A 25 -19.86 0.75 -12.75
C HIS A 25 -18.76 -0.27 -12.40
N PRO A 26 -19.01 -1.60 -12.52
CA PRO A 26 -18.05 -2.64 -12.14
C PRO A 26 -16.65 -2.47 -12.73
N ALA A 27 -16.54 -1.92 -13.93
CA ALA A 27 -15.24 -1.66 -14.58
C ALA A 27 -14.32 -0.75 -13.77
N LEU A 28 -14.85 0.15 -12.91
CA LEU A 28 -14.04 0.97 -12.04
C LEU A 28 -13.35 0.11 -10.98
N TYR A 29 -14.10 -0.72 -10.29
CA TYR A 29 -13.58 -1.59 -9.23
C TYR A 29 -12.64 -2.66 -9.78
N ILE A 30 -13.00 -3.28 -10.92
CA ILE A 30 -12.14 -4.25 -11.60
C ILE A 30 -10.82 -3.58 -12.03
N GLY A 31 -10.89 -2.42 -12.66
CA GLY A 31 -9.69 -1.70 -13.10
C GLY A 31 -8.78 -1.25 -11.95
N ALA A 32 -9.37 -0.79 -10.83
CA ALA A 32 -8.63 -0.46 -9.61
C ALA A 32 -7.95 -1.71 -9.00
N THR A 33 -8.67 -2.83 -8.93
CA THR A 33 -8.12 -4.11 -8.45
C THR A 33 -6.98 -4.59 -9.32
N MET A 34 -7.10 -4.53 -10.64
CA MET A 34 -6.02 -4.89 -11.57
C MET A 34 -4.78 -4.04 -11.37
N LEU A 35 -4.94 -2.74 -11.07
CA LEU A 35 -3.82 -1.84 -10.78
C LEU A 35 -3.11 -2.25 -9.48
N VAL A 36 -3.87 -2.52 -8.43
CA VAL A 36 -3.32 -2.92 -7.12
C VAL A 36 -2.63 -4.27 -7.24
N VAL A 37 -3.30 -5.30 -7.73
CA VAL A 37 -2.73 -6.65 -7.87
C VAL A 37 -1.57 -6.66 -8.87
N GLY A 38 -1.66 -5.87 -9.94
CA GLY A 38 -0.56 -5.71 -10.90
C GLY A 38 0.69 -5.09 -10.25
N SER A 39 0.51 -4.15 -9.32
CA SER A 39 1.64 -3.57 -8.57
C SER A 39 2.33 -4.58 -7.63
N TRP A 40 1.65 -5.65 -7.22
CA TRP A 40 2.27 -6.71 -6.41
C TRP A 40 3.35 -7.48 -7.17
N VAL A 41 3.24 -7.57 -8.51
CA VAL A 41 4.30 -8.16 -9.34
C VAL A 41 5.62 -7.42 -9.10
N TRP A 42 5.60 -6.08 -9.14
CA TRP A 42 6.76 -5.26 -8.80
C TRP A 42 7.27 -5.52 -7.38
N CYS A 43 6.37 -5.68 -6.41
CA CYS A 43 6.77 -5.96 -5.02
C CYS A 43 7.51 -7.31 -4.91
N PHE A 44 6.99 -8.34 -5.55
CA PHE A 44 7.63 -9.65 -5.57
C PHE A 44 8.97 -9.62 -6.30
N GLU A 45 9.07 -8.87 -7.41
CA GLU A 45 10.34 -8.67 -8.12
C GLU A 45 11.39 -8.00 -7.23
N MET A 46 11.03 -6.97 -6.43
CA MET A 46 11.94 -6.32 -5.50
C MET A 46 12.45 -7.28 -4.42
N ILE A 47 11.56 -8.06 -3.82
CA ILE A 47 11.92 -9.06 -2.80
C ILE A 47 12.81 -10.15 -3.41
N TRP A 48 12.47 -10.62 -4.60
CA TRP A 48 13.24 -11.64 -5.30
C TRP A 48 14.63 -11.14 -5.72
N ALA A 49 14.70 -9.94 -6.27
CA ALA A 49 15.96 -9.30 -6.64
C ALA A 49 16.90 -9.15 -5.44
N MET A 50 16.39 -8.78 -4.26
CA MET A 50 17.19 -8.75 -3.03
C MET A 50 17.71 -10.15 -2.66
N SER A 51 16.91 -11.17 -2.84
CA SER A 51 17.32 -12.57 -2.57
C SER A 51 18.41 -13.04 -3.51
N ILE A 52 18.33 -12.69 -4.81
CA ILE A 52 19.37 -12.98 -5.79
C ILE A 52 20.66 -12.24 -5.46
N TRP A 53 20.55 -10.94 -5.13
CA TRP A 53 21.70 -10.14 -4.77
C TRP A 53 22.46 -10.74 -3.57
N LYS A 54 21.74 -11.11 -2.51
CA LYS A 54 22.34 -11.74 -1.32
C LYS A 54 23.05 -13.05 -1.62
N LYS A 55 22.53 -13.87 -2.54
CA LYS A 55 23.17 -15.11 -2.97
C LYS A 55 24.46 -14.85 -3.78
N ALA A 56 24.47 -13.79 -4.59
CA ALA A 56 25.63 -13.42 -5.41
C ALA A 56 26.74 -12.72 -4.61
N HIS A 57 26.41 -12.13 -3.43
CA HIS A 57 27.33 -11.35 -2.60
C HIS A 57 27.28 -11.86 -1.13
N PRO A 58 27.76 -13.07 -0.86
CA PRO A 58 27.73 -13.64 0.48
C PRO A 58 28.61 -12.82 1.43
N GLY A 59 28.06 -12.46 2.59
CA GLY A 59 28.75 -11.65 3.61
C GLY A 59 28.71 -10.15 3.38
N GLU A 60 28.28 -9.67 2.23
CA GLU A 60 28.13 -8.24 1.96
C GLU A 60 26.77 -7.69 2.40
N ALA A 61 26.75 -6.45 2.87
CA ALA A 61 25.50 -5.75 3.19
C ALA A 61 24.78 -5.32 1.90
N VAL A 62 23.49 -5.62 1.78
CA VAL A 62 22.66 -5.17 0.65
C VAL A 62 22.78 -3.65 0.50
N PRO A 63 22.94 -3.10 -0.72
CA PRO A 63 22.98 -1.65 -0.92
C PRO A 63 21.74 -0.97 -0.31
N LEU A 64 21.94 0.16 0.38
CA LEU A 64 20.89 0.84 1.13
C LEU A 64 19.65 1.17 0.28
N VAL A 65 19.88 1.59 -0.97
CA VAL A 65 18.79 1.84 -1.94
C VAL A 65 17.93 0.58 -2.16
N HIS A 66 18.58 -0.55 -2.36
CA HIS A 66 17.89 -1.81 -2.61
C HIS A 66 17.14 -2.29 -1.35
N PHE A 67 17.79 -2.17 -0.19
CA PHE A 67 17.16 -2.49 1.09
C PHE A 67 15.91 -1.63 1.35
N GLY A 68 16.00 -0.31 1.17
CA GLY A 68 14.89 0.61 1.35
C GLY A 68 13.74 0.33 0.37
N ASN A 69 14.05 0.11 -0.91
CA ASN A 69 13.02 -0.22 -1.91
C ASN A 69 12.33 -1.55 -1.62
N THR A 70 13.06 -2.55 -1.13
CA THR A 70 12.45 -3.84 -0.73
C THR A 70 11.55 -3.66 0.49
N ALA A 71 11.98 -2.89 1.50
CA ALA A 71 11.14 -2.58 2.66
C ALA A 71 9.87 -1.83 2.23
N ASN A 72 9.99 -0.88 1.31
CA ASN A 72 8.86 -0.16 0.74
C ASN A 72 7.90 -1.07 -0.05
N ALA A 73 8.42 -2.02 -0.82
CA ALA A 73 7.62 -3.02 -1.53
C ALA A 73 6.83 -3.92 -0.57
N ILE A 74 7.46 -4.35 0.53
CA ILE A 74 6.80 -5.11 1.59
C ILE A 74 5.68 -4.28 2.24
N LEU A 75 5.95 -3.01 2.54
CA LEU A 75 4.94 -2.10 3.07
C LEU A 75 3.75 -1.95 2.13
N TRP A 76 3.99 -1.81 0.83
CA TRP A 76 2.94 -1.71 -0.18
C TRP A 76 2.05 -2.95 -0.22
N LEU A 77 2.61 -4.15 -0.12
CA LEU A 77 1.83 -5.38 -0.03
C LEU A 77 0.87 -5.35 1.17
N PHE A 78 1.36 -5.00 2.37
CA PHE A 78 0.50 -4.90 3.56
C PHE A 78 -0.56 -3.80 3.41
N THR A 79 -0.16 -2.63 2.94
CA THR A 79 -1.06 -1.47 2.75
C THR A 79 -2.24 -1.79 1.83
N THR A 80 -2.01 -2.61 0.81
CA THR A 80 -3.04 -2.88 -0.21
C THR A 80 -3.81 -4.17 0.00
N LEU A 81 -3.46 -5.00 0.98
CA LEU A 81 -4.18 -6.24 1.27
C LEU A 81 -5.65 -6.01 1.64
N GLY A 82 -5.93 -5.06 2.53
CA GLY A 82 -7.30 -4.77 2.95
C GLY A 82 -8.13 -4.19 1.81
N VAL A 83 -7.57 -3.26 1.06
CA VAL A 83 -8.25 -2.70 -0.14
C VAL A 83 -8.53 -3.79 -1.17
N ALA A 84 -7.58 -4.70 -1.41
CA ALA A 84 -7.80 -5.82 -2.31
C ALA A 84 -8.92 -6.75 -1.80
N ALA A 85 -8.96 -7.02 -0.50
CA ALA A 85 -10.04 -7.82 0.10
C ALA A 85 -11.40 -7.12 -0.03
N GLU A 86 -11.49 -5.82 0.25
CA GLU A 86 -12.70 -5.03 0.05
C GLU A 86 -13.19 -5.11 -1.40
N MET A 87 -12.29 -4.88 -2.35
CA MET A 87 -12.63 -4.93 -3.79
C MET A 87 -13.13 -6.31 -4.21
N LEU A 88 -12.41 -7.37 -3.85
CA LEU A 88 -12.70 -8.72 -4.33
C LEU A 88 -13.93 -9.33 -3.67
N PHE A 89 -14.13 -9.11 -2.37
CA PHE A 89 -15.19 -9.79 -1.61
C PHE A 89 -16.45 -8.97 -1.42
N GLN A 90 -16.40 -7.65 -1.63
CA GLN A 90 -17.55 -6.78 -1.43
C GLN A 90 -17.88 -5.95 -2.67
N LEU A 91 -17.00 -5.05 -3.11
CA LEU A 91 -17.33 -4.03 -4.10
C LEU A 91 -17.56 -4.59 -5.51
N ILE A 92 -16.74 -5.52 -5.96
CA ILE A 92 -16.92 -6.17 -7.27
C ILE A 92 -18.21 -7.00 -7.27
N PRO A 93 -18.44 -7.93 -6.32
CA PRO A 93 -19.70 -8.68 -6.25
C PRO A 93 -20.93 -7.79 -6.13
N TRP A 94 -20.87 -6.75 -5.31
CA TRP A 94 -21.97 -5.79 -5.17
C TRP A 94 -22.27 -5.04 -6.46
N SER A 95 -21.26 -4.50 -7.11
CA SER A 95 -21.42 -3.75 -8.37
C SER A 95 -21.91 -4.61 -9.54
N LEU A 96 -21.70 -5.92 -9.48
CA LEU A 96 -22.23 -6.90 -10.44
C LEU A 96 -23.62 -7.40 -10.09
N GLY A 97 -24.21 -6.94 -8.97
CA GLY A 97 -25.53 -7.39 -8.52
C GLY A 97 -25.52 -8.80 -7.89
N LEU A 98 -24.36 -9.34 -7.55
CA LEU A 98 -24.24 -10.64 -6.87
C LEU A 98 -24.49 -10.52 -5.36
N LEU A 99 -24.36 -9.32 -4.82
CA LEU A 99 -24.72 -8.97 -3.44
C LEU A 99 -25.72 -7.83 -3.48
N GLU A 100 -26.76 -7.90 -2.66
CA GLU A 100 -27.75 -6.82 -2.52
C GLU A 100 -27.17 -5.58 -1.84
N THR A 101 -26.31 -5.80 -0.86
CA THR A 101 -25.60 -4.74 -0.12
C THR A 101 -24.24 -5.25 0.36
N ILE A 102 -23.45 -4.35 0.93
CA ILE A 102 -22.17 -4.68 1.59
C ILE A 102 -22.19 -4.25 3.05
N ASP A 103 -21.37 -4.91 3.86
CA ASP A 103 -21.12 -4.51 5.23
C ASP A 103 -20.20 -3.29 5.25
N VAL A 104 -20.75 -2.12 5.59
CA VAL A 104 -20.03 -0.85 5.63
C VAL A 104 -18.94 -0.85 6.70
N GLY A 105 -19.18 -1.46 7.87
CA GLY A 105 -18.20 -1.57 8.94
C GLY A 105 -17.01 -2.40 8.51
N LEU A 106 -17.25 -3.54 7.88
CA LEU A 106 -16.20 -4.40 7.34
C LEU A 106 -15.43 -3.73 6.19
N ALA A 107 -16.12 -3.04 5.28
CA ALA A 107 -15.49 -2.27 4.20
C ALA A 107 -14.54 -1.20 4.76
N ARG A 108 -14.98 -0.44 5.75
CA ARG A 108 -14.14 0.56 6.42
C ARG A 108 -12.96 -0.07 7.14
N THR A 109 -13.16 -1.21 7.78
CA THR A 109 -12.08 -1.94 8.46
C THR A 109 -11.01 -2.38 7.46
N PHE A 110 -11.40 -2.97 6.35
CA PHE A 110 -10.46 -3.36 5.30
C PHE A 110 -9.72 -2.16 4.72
N PHE A 111 -10.44 -1.10 4.38
CA PHE A 111 -9.85 0.09 3.79
C PHE A 111 -8.94 0.82 4.78
N SER A 112 -9.49 1.25 5.91
CA SER A 112 -8.79 2.12 6.86
C SER A 112 -7.74 1.38 7.68
N GLY A 113 -7.96 0.09 7.99
CA GLY A 113 -7.04 -0.71 8.80
C GLY A 113 -5.69 -0.94 8.14
N THR A 114 -5.62 -0.93 6.81
CA THR A 114 -4.38 -1.18 6.09
C THR A 114 -3.89 0.04 5.30
N LEU A 115 -4.78 0.82 4.70
CA LEU A 115 -4.42 1.88 3.76
C LEU A 115 -3.69 3.07 4.40
N HIS A 116 -3.84 3.30 5.70
CA HIS A 116 -3.08 4.39 6.37
C HIS A 116 -1.58 4.30 6.09
N ALA A 117 -1.03 3.10 6.03
CA ALA A 117 0.39 2.88 5.75
C ALA A 117 0.84 3.40 4.38
N ILE A 118 -0.09 3.77 3.47
CA ILE A 118 0.24 4.35 2.15
C ILE A 118 1.01 5.67 2.26
N VAL A 119 0.78 6.47 3.31
CA VAL A 119 1.55 7.71 3.51
C VAL A 119 3.03 7.42 3.74
N TYR A 120 3.35 6.35 4.42
CA TYR A 120 4.72 5.92 4.65
C TYR A 120 5.33 5.30 3.40
N PHE A 121 4.53 4.59 2.58
CA PHE A 121 4.96 4.12 1.27
C PHE A 121 5.43 5.27 0.38
N TRP A 122 4.77 6.42 0.41
CA TRP A 122 5.18 7.60 -0.34
C TRP A 122 6.41 8.30 0.27
N LEU A 123 6.62 8.20 1.58
CA LEU A 123 7.77 8.78 2.26
C LEU A 123 9.06 7.97 2.05
N PHE A 124 8.97 6.65 1.89
CA PHE A 124 10.14 5.80 1.70
C PHE A 124 11.06 6.25 0.56
N PRO A 125 10.57 6.51 -0.67
CA PRO A 125 11.42 7.01 -1.76
C PRO A 125 12.11 8.31 -1.42
N ALA A 126 11.47 9.21 -0.69
CA ALA A 126 12.07 10.47 -0.26
C ALA A 126 13.24 10.22 0.72
N TYR A 127 13.05 9.37 1.72
CA TYR A 127 14.15 9.00 2.63
C TYR A 127 15.27 8.24 1.95
N ILE A 128 14.95 7.32 1.02
CA ILE A 128 15.95 6.63 0.20
C ILE A 128 16.77 7.64 -0.58
N ALA A 129 16.12 8.61 -1.23
CA ALA A 129 16.79 9.67 -1.98
C ALA A 129 17.67 10.54 -1.05
N MET A 130 17.14 10.97 0.09
CA MET A 130 17.88 11.75 1.08
C MET A 130 19.14 11.03 1.58
N TYR A 131 19.03 9.76 1.93
CA TYR A 131 20.14 9.00 2.49
C TYR A 131 21.19 8.59 1.44
N THR A 132 20.82 8.55 0.16
CA THR A 132 21.72 8.08 -0.90
C THR A 132 22.20 9.19 -1.84
N ILE A 133 21.39 10.18 -2.14
CA ILE A 133 21.73 11.26 -3.08
C ILE A 133 22.40 12.42 -2.37
N VAL A 134 21.82 12.91 -1.26
CA VAL A 134 22.32 14.11 -0.57
C VAL A 134 23.78 13.95 -0.14
N PRO A 135 24.22 12.85 0.51
CA PRO A 135 25.62 12.68 0.87
C PRO A 135 26.57 12.76 -0.35
N LYS A 136 26.15 12.17 -1.48
CA LYS A 136 26.95 12.21 -2.71
C LYS A 136 27.07 13.63 -3.28
N VAL A 137 25.96 14.38 -3.28
CA VAL A 137 25.93 15.75 -3.84
C VAL A 137 26.81 16.71 -3.02
N ILE A 138 26.80 16.57 -1.69
CA ILE A 138 27.62 17.43 -0.81
C ILE A 138 29.06 16.90 -0.59
N GLY A 139 29.44 15.80 -1.26
CA GLY A 139 30.76 15.19 -1.11
C GLY A 139 31.02 14.57 0.26
N SER A 140 30.00 14.16 0.98
CA SER A 140 30.06 13.55 2.30
C SER A 140 29.61 12.09 2.30
N LYS A 141 29.69 11.46 3.45
CA LYS A 141 29.15 10.12 3.70
C LYS A 141 27.88 10.22 4.53
N LEU A 142 27.00 9.23 4.39
CA LEU A 142 25.87 9.05 5.32
C LEU A 142 26.44 8.86 6.74
N PHE A 143 25.79 9.49 7.73
CA PHE A 143 26.20 9.41 9.14
C PHE A 143 26.31 7.96 9.64
N SER A 144 25.29 7.15 9.36
CA SER A 144 25.28 5.72 9.69
C SER A 144 24.34 4.96 8.75
N ASP A 145 24.89 3.99 8.01
CA ASP A 145 24.14 3.07 7.18
C ASP A 145 23.25 2.15 8.03
N GLU A 146 23.74 1.71 9.18
CA GLU A 146 23.01 0.88 10.12
C GLU A 146 21.77 1.60 10.68
N MET A 147 21.91 2.83 11.13
CA MET A 147 20.77 3.62 11.62
C MET A 147 19.73 3.87 10.52
N ALA A 148 20.16 4.09 9.28
CA ALA A 148 19.24 4.23 8.16
C ALA A 148 18.42 2.94 7.92
N ARG A 149 19.04 1.77 8.03
CA ARG A 149 18.36 0.47 7.93
C ARG A 149 17.37 0.27 9.07
N ILE A 150 17.78 0.60 10.29
CA ILE A 150 16.89 0.53 11.47
C ILE A 150 15.69 1.46 11.26
N ALA A 151 15.90 2.68 10.77
CA ALA A 151 14.80 3.61 10.47
C ALA A 151 13.82 3.03 9.43
N PHE A 152 14.29 2.40 8.36
CA PHE A 152 13.42 1.73 7.39
C PHE A 152 12.65 0.56 7.99
N ILE A 153 13.28 -0.26 8.84
CA ILE A 153 12.60 -1.35 9.53
C ILE A 153 11.53 -0.80 10.48
N MET A 154 11.84 0.23 11.24
CA MET A 154 10.89 0.86 12.15
C MET A 154 9.70 1.48 11.39
N LEU A 155 9.95 2.17 10.29
CA LEU A 155 8.88 2.68 9.43
C LEU A 155 7.99 1.54 8.93
N LEU A 156 8.56 0.43 8.49
CA LEU A 156 7.80 -0.72 8.02
C LEU A 156 6.96 -1.33 9.14
N VAL A 157 7.55 -1.59 10.30
CA VAL A 157 6.88 -2.32 11.40
C VAL A 157 5.82 -1.47 12.10
N ILE A 158 6.09 -0.16 12.32
CA ILE A 158 5.20 0.73 13.06
C ILE A 158 4.06 1.23 12.17
N SER A 159 4.32 1.48 10.88
CA SER A 159 3.32 2.06 9.98
C SER A 159 2.09 1.17 9.75
N VAL A 160 2.23 -0.14 9.81
CA VAL A 160 1.11 -1.07 9.60
C VAL A 160 0.08 -0.99 10.73
N PRO A 161 0.42 -1.21 12.02
CA PRO A 161 -0.56 -1.18 13.10
C PRO A 161 -1.09 0.23 13.41
N ILE A 162 -0.36 1.28 13.08
CA ILE A 162 -0.79 2.65 13.37
C ILE A 162 -2.08 3.02 12.62
N GLY A 163 -2.38 2.36 11.52
CA GLY A 163 -3.61 2.54 10.75
C GLY A 163 -4.89 2.29 11.54
N MET A 164 -4.83 1.53 12.62
CA MET A 164 -5.97 1.25 13.49
C MET A 164 -6.56 2.50 14.14
N HIS A 165 -5.80 3.61 14.27
CA HIS A 165 -6.34 4.86 14.84
C HIS A 165 -7.47 5.46 13.98
N HIS A 166 -7.56 5.15 12.70
CA HIS A 166 -8.68 5.54 11.86
C HIS A 166 -10.01 4.89 12.25
N LEU A 167 -9.95 3.81 13.01
CA LEU A 167 -11.12 3.05 13.44
C LEU A 167 -11.60 3.43 14.85
N TYR A 168 -10.81 4.17 15.63
CA TYR A 168 -11.10 4.45 17.04
C TYR A 168 -12.39 5.26 17.27
N LEU A 169 -12.76 6.11 16.33
CA LEU A 169 -13.99 6.90 16.40
C LEU A 169 -15.06 6.39 15.43
N ASP A 170 -14.91 5.20 14.91
CA ASP A 170 -15.89 4.60 14.03
C ASP A 170 -17.15 4.24 14.82
N PRO A 171 -18.34 4.75 14.43
CA PRO A 171 -19.59 4.47 15.15
C PRO A 171 -20.01 3.00 15.12
N PHE A 172 -19.38 2.19 14.28
CA PHE A 172 -19.63 0.74 14.19
C PHE A 172 -18.65 -0.10 15.03
N GLN A 173 -17.73 0.54 15.74
CA GLN A 173 -16.87 -0.13 16.70
C GLN A 173 -17.59 -0.24 18.04
N GLU A 174 -17.70 -1.42 18.60
CA GLU A 174 -18.09 -1.59 19.99
C GLU A 174 -17.02 -0.96 20.89
N ALA A 175 -17.48 -0.26 21.92
CA ALA A 175 -16.58 0.26 22.95
C ALA A 175 -15.95 -0.93 23.68
N GLY A 176 -14.73 -1.28 23.29
CA GLY A 176 -13.94 -2.32 23.93
C GLY A 176 -13.17 -1.76 25.12
#